data_0fa62e07f013e023fd0b08eb3a2690c2
#
_entry.id   0fa62e07f013e023fd0b08eb3a2690c2
#
_cell.length_a   1.000
_cell.length_b   1.000
_cell.length_c   1.000
_cell.angle_alpha   90.00
_cell.angle_beta   90.00
_cell.angle_gamma   90.00
#
_symmetry.space_group_name_H-M   'P 1'
#
loop_
_entity.id
_entity.type
_entity.pdbx_description
1 polymer ?
#
loop_
_entity_poly.entity_id
_entity_poly.type
_entity_poly.pdbx_seq_one_letter_code
_entity_poly.pdbx_strand_id
1 'polypeptide(L)'
;PVGGYARVGGMEAGRLQPHLQEVLAALYRRGTANMEDVARDCGISDDAAYEALEELVEWGSVVGPQKADQFNTYRAPRVAPTKRQLKKAAAAGAPALPSYELGEARPVHDERALYESEYRQQYRSLPFWKRSVILLAGIAMNLLFAMVVFILVFSVIGFQVAHPETGEVTTIHASVLQALQAGFMYIGMVVQAVAGLFNPATAAQTVSDSTSIVGIAVMSKDFFQAGLVQGLEFMAMISVSLGIMNL
;
A
#
# COMPACT_ATOMS: atom_id res chain seq x y z
N PRO A 1 -17.83 10.89 -2.63
CA PRO A 1 -16.54 10.23 -2.44
C PRO A 1 -15.45 11.05 -3.07
N VAL A 2 -14.66 11.68 -2.25
CA VAL A 2 -13.55 12.52 -2.67
C VAL A 2 -12.29 11.69 -2.66
N GLY A 3 -11.87 11.25 -3.83
CA GLY A 3 -10.64 10.51 -4.00
C GLY A 3 -10.87 9.07 -4.42
N GLY A 4 -10.53 8.75 -5.65
CA GLY A 4 -10.73 7.45 -6.29
C GLY A 4 -9.76 6.36 -5.84
N TYR A 5 -9.36 6.35 -4.56
CA TYR A 5 -8.50 5.34 -4.00
C TYR A 5 -9.25 4.56 -2.93
N ALA A 6 -9.21 3.24 -3.01
CA ALA A 6 -9.72 2.38 -1.95
C ALA A 6 -8.93 2.67 -0.66
N ARG A 7 -9.65 2.94 0.42
CA ARG A 7 -9.05 3.10 1.74
C ARG A 7 -8.66 1.72 2.26
N VAL A 8 -7.52 1.63 2.91
CA VAL A 8 -6.93 0.36 3.35
C VAL A 8 -7.39 -0.02 4.76
N GLY A 9 -8.15 0.85 5.43
CA GLY A 9 -8.72 0.57 6.74
C GLY A 9 -9.57 -0.71 6.75
N GLY A 10 -9.57 -1.42 7.84
CA GLY A 10 -10.33 -2.66 7.98
C GLY A 10 -9.80 -3.83 7.15
N MET A 11 -8.49 -3.93 6.94
CA MET A 11 -7.86 -5.08 6.25
C MET A 11 -7.98 -6.39 7.01
N GLU A 12 -8.21 -6.35 8.31
CA GLU A 12 -8.41 -7.56 9.09
C GLU A 12 -9.68 -8.28 8.64
N ALA A 13 -9.57 -9.61 8.51
CA ALA A 13 -10.64 -10.49 8.04
C ALA A 13 -11.77 -10.67 9.09
N GLY A 14 -11.91 -9.70 9.98
CA GLY A 14 -12.93 -9.66 11.02
C GLY A 14 -14.35 -9.49 10.45
N ARG A 15 -15.33 -9.89 11.20
CA ARG A 15 -16.74 -9.60 10.95
C ARG A 15 -16.95 -8.10 11.11
N LEU A 16 -17.67 -7.47 10.17
CA LEU A 16 -18.04 -6.05 10.30
C LEU A 16 -18.77 -5.84 11.63
N GLN A 17 -18.44 -4.75 12.33
CA GLN A 17 -19.13 -4.38 13.56
C GLN A 17 -20.62 -4.10 13.27
N PRO A 18 -21.51 -4.51 14.15
CA PRO A 18 -22.90 -4.13 14.05
C PRO A 18 -23.06 -2.60 14.20
N HIS A 19 -24.19 -2.07 13.78
CA HIS A 19 -24.56 -0.67 13.96
C HIS A 19 -23.74 0.39 13.18
N LEU A 20 -22.80 -0.01 12.30
CA LEU A 20 -21.99 0.94 11.54
C LEU A 20 -22.81 1.96 10.75
N GLN A 21 -23.94 1.54 10.17
CA GLN A 21 -24.80 2.41 9.38
C GLN A 21 -25.44 3.50 10.25
N GLU A 22 -26.00 3.10 11.39
CA GLU A 22 -26.70 3.98 12.33
C GLU A 22 -25.74 4.96 12.98
N VAL A 23 -24.59 4.47 13.46
CA VAL A 23 -23.53 5.25 14.09
C VAL A 23 -22.95 6.29 13.13
N LEU A 24 -22.67 5.90 11.89
CA LEU A 24 -22.18 6.82 10.86
C LEU A 24 -23.20 7.95 10.57
N ALA A 25 -24.47 7.60 10.45
CA ALA A 25 -25.53 8.56 10.20
C ALA A 25 -25.75 9.52 11.37
N ALA A 26 -25.75 8.99 12.60
CA ALA A 26 -25.89 9.81 13.81
C ALA A 26 -24.73 10.81 13.93
N LEU A 27 -23.49 10.36 13.76
CA LEU A 27 -22.34 11.25 13.81
C LEU A 27 -22.37 12.32 12.71
N TYR A 28 -22.75 11.98 11.48
CA TYR A 28 -22.82 12.94 10.39
C TYR A 28 -23.90 14.00 10.61
N ARG A 29 -25.04 13.64 11.19
CA ARG A 29 -26.10 14.61 11.56
C ARG A 29 -25.63 15.60 12.61
N ARG A 30 -24.81 15.16 13.58
CA ARG A 30 -24.26 16.03 14.62
C ARG A 30 -22.99 16.77 14.16
N GLY A 31 -22.25 16.19 13.24
CA GLY A 31 -20.94 16.68 12.79
C GLY A 31 -19.82 16.37 13.78
N THR A 32 -20.03 16.69 15.05
CA THR A 32 -19.10 16.42 16.17
C THR A 32 -19.89 15.85 17.35
N ALA A 33 -19.44 14.73 17.91
CA ALA A 33 -20.07 14.09 19.06
C ALA A 33 -19.05 13.26 19.85
N ASN A 34 -19.32 13.05 21.12
CA ASN A 34 -18.63 12.04 21.94
C ASN A 34 -19.35 10.68 21.80
N MET A 35 -18.71 9.65 22.27
CA MET A 35 -19.19 8.26 22.16
C MET A 35 -20.57 8.07 22.80
N GLU A 36 -20.77 8.62 24.02
CA GLU A 36 -22.01 8.50 24.78
C GLU A 36 -23.21 9.17 24.09
N ASP A 37 -22.96 10.27 23.40
CA ASP A 37 -24.00 10.95 22.62
C ASP A 37 -24.44 10.11 21.40
N VAL A 38 -23.48 9.50 20.72
CA VAL A 38 -23.76 8.60 19.58
C VAL A 38 -24.48 7.33 20.05
N ALA A 39 -24.03 6.74 21.16
CA ALA A 39 -24.67 5.58 21.76
C ALA A 39 -26.14 5.85 22.09
N ARG A 40 -26.42 7.01 22.70
CA ARG A 40 -27.78 7.45 23.05
C ARG A 40 -28.64 7.66 21.81
N ASP A 41 -28.12 8.29 20.77
CA ASP A 41 -28.86 8.57 19.54
C ASP A 41 -29.24 7.27 18.79
N CYS A 42 -28.35 6.28 18.84
CA CYS A 42 -28.55 4.97 18.19
C CYS A 42 -29.29 3.96 19.09
N GLY A 43 -29.45 4.25 20.39
CA GLY A 43 -30.09 3.32 21.35
C GLY A 43 -29.25 2.04 21.59
N ILE A 44 -27.92 2.14 21.53
CA ILE A 44 -26.97 1.04 21.72
C ILE A 44 -26.10 1.29 22.96
N SER A 45 -25.35 0.26 23.38
CA SER A 45 -24.39 0.42 24.47
C SER A 45 -23.21 1.26 24.08
N ASP A 46 -22.53 1.87 25.06
CA ASP A 46 -21.33 2.66 24.85
C ASP A 46 -20.20 1.82 24.21
N ASP A 47 -20.05 0.57 24.63
CA ASP A 47 -19.05 -0.35 24.05
C ASP A 47 -19.33 -0.61 22.57
N ALA A 48 -20.61 -0.86 22.20
CA ALA A 48 -20.98 -1.09 20.80
C ALA A 48 -20.80 0.17 19.94
N ALA A 49 -21.09 1.35 20.50
CA ALA A 49 -20.81 2.62 19.82
C ALA A 49 -19.31 2.85 19.64
N TYR A 50 -18.51 2.54 20.66
CA TYR A 50 -17.06 2.65 20.59
C TYR A 50 -16.46 1.76 19.49
N GLU A 51 -16.79 0.47 19.49
CA GLU A 51 -16.31 -0.48 18.49
C GLU A 51 -16.70 -0.06 17.07
N ALA A 52 -17.95 0.41 16.88
CA ALA A 52 -18.41 0.89 15.58
C ALA A 52 -17.68 2.20 15.15
N LEU A 53 -17.46 3.13 16.07
CA LEU A 53 -16.73 4.37 15.80
C LEU A 53 -15.28 4.11 15.45
N GLU A 54 -14.59 3.21 16.18
CA GLU A 54 -13.20 2.84 15.88
C GLU A 54 -13.09 2.19 14.48
N GLU A 55 -14.00 1.29 14.11
CA GLU A 55 -14.01 0.73 12.75
C GLU A 55 -14.26 1.81 11.70
N LEU A 56 -15.14 2.79 11.95
CA LEU A 56 -15.37 3.91 11.04
C LEU A 56 -14.18 4.86 10.96
N VAL A 57 -13.38 4.99 12.03
CA VAL A 57 -12.10 5.72 12.02
C VAL A 57 -11.09 4.99 11.15
N GLU A 58 -10.97 3.66 11.28
CA GLU A 58 -10.12 2.85 10.41
C GLU A 58 -10.54 3.00 8.92
N TRP A 59 -11.83 3.08 8.64
CA TRP A 59 -12.32 3.36 7.29
C TRP A 59 -11.93 4.75 6.81
N GLY A 60 -11.56 5.67 7.72
CA GLY A 60 -11.36 7.09 7.43
C GLY A 60 -12.67 7.81 7.09
N SER A 61 -13.81 7.22 7.44
CA SER A 61 -15.14 7.82 7.31
C SER A 61 -15.48 8.69 8.52
N VAL A 62 -14.74 8.55 9.60
CA VAL A 62 -14.82 9.34 10.83
C VAL A 62 -13.40 9.75 11.24
N VAL A 63 -13.26 10.92 11.84
CA VAL A 63 -12.03 11.38 12.46
C VAL A 63 -12.12 11.15 13.96
N GLY A 64 -11.23 10.32 14.50
CA GLY A 64 -11.16 9.97 15.91
C GLY A 64 -10.65 11.08 16.80
N PRO A 65 -10.60 10.82 18.12
CA PRO A 65 -10.17 11.76 19.13
C PRO A 65 -8.76 12.30 18.88
N GLN A 66 -8.57 13.60 19.11
CA GLN A 66 -7.27 14.26 19.00
C GLN A 66 -6.68 14.51 20.39
N LYS A 67 -5.35 14.65 20.48
CA LYS A 67 -4.65 14.88 21.76
C LYS A 67 -5.12 16.12 22.54
N ALA A 68 -5.73 17.08 21.86
CA ALA A 68 -6.24 18.31 22.45
C ALA A 68 -7.68 18.20 22.95
N ASP A 69 -8.37 17.09 22.68
CA ASP A 69 -9.75 16.90 23.07
C ASP A 69 -9.86 16.57 24.56
N GLN A 70 -10.83 17.18 25.24
CA GLN A 70 -11.11 16.89 26.65
C GLN A 70 -11.81 15.55 26.87
N PHE A 71 -12.50 15.03 25.82
CA PHE A 71 -13.24 13.79 25.81
C PHE A 71 -12.95 13.03 24.51
N ASN A 72 -13.37 11.77 24.45
CA ASN A 72 -13.33 10.96 23.23
C ASN A 72 -14.30 11.54 22.17
N THR A 73 -13.83 12.54 21.45
CA THR A 73 -14.63 13.32 20.50
C THR A 73 -14.37 12.84 19.08
N TYR A 74 -15.41 12.39 18.42
CA TYR A 74 -15.41 11.96 17.02
C TYR A 74 -16.01 13.05 16.13
N ARG A 75 -15.49 13.16 14.90
CA ARG A 75 -15.87 14.22 13.96
C ARG A 75 -16.15 13.68 12.57
N ALA A 76 -17.16 14.25 11.91
CA ALA A 76 -17.33 14.04 10.49
C ALA A 76 -16.12 14.61 9.72
N PRO A 77 -15.53 13.87 8.75
CA PRO A 77 -14.34 14.29 8.04
C PRO A 77 -14.61 15.51 7.16
N ARG A 78 -13.59 16.31 6.90
CA ARG A 78 -13.68 17.39 5.92
C ARG A 78 -14.00 16.83 4.53
N VAL A 79 -14.92 17.43 3.81
CA VAL A 79 -15.23 17.12 2.41
C VAL A 79 -15.03 18.37 1.57
N ALA A 80 -14.06 18.35 0.69
CA ALA A 80 -13.84 19.41 -0.28
C ALA A 80 -13.78 18.81 -1.69
N PRO A 81 -14.58 19.30 -2.65
CA PRO A 81 -14.54 18.81 -4.00
C PRO A 81 -13.19 19.16 -4.65
N THR A 82 -12.62 18.22 -5.38
CA THR A 82 -11.37 18.43 -6.11
C THR A 82 -11.57 19.37 -7.29
N LYS A 83 -10.50 20.06 -7.72
CA LYS A 83 -10.53 20.95 -8.90
C LYS A 83 -11.10 20.24 -10.15
N ARG A 84 -10.80 18.94 -10.30
CA ARG A 84 -11.31 18.13 -11.42
C ARG A 84 -12.82 17.89 -11.32
N GLN A 85 -13.35 17.64 -10.11
CA GLN A 85 -14.77 17.45 -9.86
C GLN A 85 -15.54 18.76 -10.09
N LEU A 86 -15.01 19.89 -9.60
CA LEU A 86 -15.57 21.20 -9.84
C LEU A 86 -15.65 21.53 -11.33
N LYS A 87 -14.56 21.28 -12.08
CA LYS A 87 -14.53 21.49 -13.53
C LYS A 87 -15.53 20.59 -14.27
N LYS A 88 -15.67 19.33 -13.84
CA LYS A 88 -16.65 18.38 -14.44
C LYS A 88 -18.08 18.78 -14.13
N ALA A 89 -18.37 19.19 -12.90
CA ALA A 89 -19.68 19.68 -12.50
C ALA A 89 -20.07 20.95 -13.25
N ALA A 90 -19.17 21.92 -13.35
CA ALA A 90 -19.38 23.14 -14.13
C ALA A 90 -19.62 22.85 -15.62
N ALA A 91 -18.86 21.94 -16.22
CA ALA A 91 -19.05 21.55 -17.62
C ALA A 91 -20.36 20.80 -17.88
N ALA A 92 -20.92 20.13 -16.86
CA ALA A 92 -22.19 19.41 -16.92
C ALA A 92 -23.39 20.26 -16.51
N GLY A 93 -23.21 21.55 -16.16
CA GLY A 93 -24.28 22.40 -15.62
C GLY A 93 -24.87 21.88 -14.31
N ALA A 94 -24.13 21.05 -13.57
CA ALA A 94 -24.60 20.45 -12.33
C ALA A 94 -24.56 21.44 -11.17
N PRO A 95 -25.44 21.32 -10.15
CA PRO A 95 -25.42 22.18 -8.97
C PRO A 95 -24.05 22.09 -8.25
N ALA A 96 -23.75 23.13 -7.46
CA ALA A 96 -22.50 23.19 -6.70
C ALA A 96 -22.34 21.95 -5.82
N LEU A 97 -21.17 21.32 -5.90
CA LEU A 97 -20.87 20.16 -5.08
C LEU A 97 -20.75 20.59 -3.61
N PRO A 98 -21.38 19.87 -2.69
CA PRO A 98 -21.33 20.23 -1.27
C PRO A 98 -19.88 20.15 -0.75
N SER A 99 -19.50 21.12 0.05
CA SER A 99 -18.27 21.11 0.82
C SER A 99 -18.61 21.25 2.29
N TYR A 100 -17.91 20.51 3.14
CA TYR A 100 -18.12 20.52 4.59
C TYR A 100 -16.77 20.61 5.29
N GLU A 101 -16.71 21.42 6.31
CA GLU A 101 -15.53 21.50 7.17
C GLU A 101 -15.44 20.30 8.13
N LEU A 102 -14.31 20.16 8.80
CA LEU A 102 -14.12 19.11 9.80
C LEU A 102 -15.10 19.30 10.98
N GLY A 103 -15.86 18.25 11.27
CA GLY A 103 -16.83 18.30 12.37
C GLY A 103 -18.13 19.07 12.06
N GLU A 104 -18.34 19.46 10.81
CA GLU A 104 -19.58 20.12 10.39
C GLU A 104 -20.71 19.11 10.22
N ALA A 105 -21.88 19.44 10.78
CA ALA A 105 -23.10 18.65 10.65
C ALA A 105 -23.60 18.59 9.19
N ARG A 106 -24.12 17.44 8.79
CA ARG A 106 -24.59 17.19 7.41
C ARG A 106 -25.98 16.60 7.39
N PRO A 107 -26.83 16.99 6.45
CA PRO A 107 -28.12 16.33 6.27
C PRO A 107 -27.87 14.89 5.76
N VAL A 108 -28.39 13.92 6.49
CA VAL A 108 -28.40 12.50 6.10
C VAL A 108 -29.84 12.12 5.79
N HIS A 109 -30.19 12.07 4.52
CA HIS A 109 -31.53 11.71 4.04
C HIS A 109 -31.70 10.20 3.92
N ASP A 110 -30.64 9.49 3.54
CA ASP A 110 -30.63 8.04 3.38
C ASP A 110 -29.35 7.48 4.04
N GLU A 111 -29.53 6.84 5.18
CA GLU A 111 -28.44 6.23 5.96
C GLU A 111 -27.77 5.08 5.22
N ARG A 112 -28.59 4.29 4.50
CA ARG A 112 -28.09 3.15 3.73
C ARG A 112 -27.25 3.63 2.55
N ALA A 113 -27.71 4.64 1.82
CA ALA A 113 -26.94 5.20 0.71
C ALA A 113 -25.62 5.81 1.19
N LEU A 114 -25.63 6.50 2.35
CA LEU A 114 -24.42 7.01 2.99
C LEU A 114 -23.45 5.87 3.33
N TYR A 115 -23.92 4.86 4.06
CA TYR A 115 -23.11 3.71 4.44
C TYR A 115 -22.52 2.98 3.20
N GLU A 116 -23.36 2.69 2.20
CA GLU A 116 -22.90 2.04 0.97
C GLU A 116 -21.87 2.89 0.22
N SER A 117 -21.98 4.22 0.24
CA SER A 117 -21.01 5.10 -0.41
C SER A 117 -19.64 5.06 0.26
N GLU A 118 -19.60 4.99 1.59
CA GLU A 118 -18.37 4.85 2.37
C GLU A 118 -17.80 3.43 2.28
N TYR A 119 -18.65 2.40 2.37
CA TYR A 119 -18.24 1.00 2.24
C TYR A 119 -17.59 0.71 0.88
N ARG A 120 -18.15 1.25 -0.21
CA ARG A 120 -17.57 1.07 -1.57
C ARG A 120 -16.17 1.66 -1.72
N GLN A 121 -15.73 2.52 -0.83
CA GLN A 121 -14.37 3.07 -0.81
C GLN A 121 -13.38 2.16 -0.08
N GLN A 122 -13.88 1.17 0.65
CA GLN A 122 -13.05 0.24 1.40
C GLN A 122 -12.47 -0.85 0.50
N TYR A 123 -11.25 -1.30 0.84
CA TYR A 123 -10.60 -2.42 0.17
C TYR A 123 -11.48 -3.69 0.14
N ARG A 124 -12.22 -3.94 1.22
CA ARG A 124 -13.16 -5.08 1.34
C ARG A 124 -14.25 -5.09 0.29
N SER A 125 -14.70 -3.93 -0.19
CA SER A 125 -15.75 -3.82 -1.19
C SER A 125 -15.28 -4.18 -2.61
N LEU A 126 -13.97 -4.24 -2.83
CA LEU A 126 -13.42 -4.52 -4.13
C LEU A 126 -13.57 -6.00 -4.52
N PRO A 127 -13.86 -6.33 -5.79
CA PRO A 127 -13.85 -7.68 -6.27
C PRO A 127 -12.45 -8.30 -6.14
N PHE A 128 -12.39 -9.63 -6.01
CA PHE A 128 -11.16 -10.38 -5.76
C PHE A 128 -9.99 -9.96 -6.67
N TRP A 129 -10.23 -9.84 -7.98
CA TRP A 129 -9.18 -9.49 -8.93
C TRP A 129 -8.57 -8.09 -8.69
N LYS A 130 -9.39 -7.11 -8.26
CA LYS A 130 -8.88 -5.76 -7.91
C LYS A 130 -8.04 -5.79 -6.63
N ARG A 131 -8.45 -6.58 -5.64
CA ARG A 131 -7.66 -6.79 -4.43
C ARG A 131 -6.32 -7.42 -4.76
N SER A 132 -6.32 -8.46 -5.63
CA SER A 132 -5.10 -9.11 -6.10
C SER A 132 -4.17 -8.13 -6.82
N VAL A 133 -4.70 -7.26 -7.69
CA VAL A 133 -3.90 -6.23 -8.37
C VAL A 133 -3.26 -5.26 -7.36
N ILE A 134 -3.99 -4.82 -6.34
CA ILE A 134 -3.45 -3.92 -5.30
C ILE A 134 -2.32 -4.61 -4.52
N LEU A 135 -2.53 -5.86 -4.11
CA LEU A 135 -1.52 -6.65 -3.37
C LEU A 135 -0.28 -6.91 -4.22
N LEU A 136 -0.47 -7.27 -5.49
CA LEU A 136 0.63 -7.57 -6.39
C LEU A 136 1.35 -6.31 -6.94
N ALA A 137 0.76 -5.13 -6.83
CA ALA A 137 1.34 -3.90 -7.37
C ALA A 137 2.72 -3.59 -6.77
N GLY A 138 2.91 -3.80 -5.47
CA GLY A 138 4.21 -3.62 -4.81
C GLY A 138 5.28 -4.57 -5.34
N ILE A 139 4.91 -5.82 -5.54
CA ILE A 139 5.78 -6.85 -6.12
C ILE A 139 6.14 -6.48 -7.55
N ALA A 140 5.14 -6.15 -8.37
CA ALA A 140 5.34 -5.75 -9.76
C ALA A 140 6.26 -4.53 -9.88
N MET A 141 6.12 -3.54 -8.99
CA MET A 141 7.00 -2.35 -8.96
C MET A 141 8.43 -2.71 -8.58
N ASN A 142 8.65 -3.60 -7.62
CA ASN A 142 9.98 -4.06 -7.26
C ASN A 142 10.67 -4.79 -8.42
N LEU A 143 9.94 -5.68 -9.09
CA LEU A 143 10.48 -6.40 -10.26
C LEU A 143 10.74 -5.45 -11.44
N LEU A 144 9.83 -4.51 -11.70
CA LEU A 144 10.00 -3.50 -12.73
C LEU A 144 11.24 -2.63 -12.48
N PHE A 145 11.40 -2.15 -11.23
CA PHE A 145 12.57 -1.38 -10.82
C PHE A 145 13.87 -2.16 -11.07
N ALA A 146 13.93 -3.42 -10.62
CA ALA A 146 15.09 -4.26 -10.83
C ALA A 146 15.42 -4.45 -12.32
N MET A 147 14.40 -4.69 -13.17
CA MET A 147 14.61 -4.85 -14.61
C MET A 147 15.13 -3.57 -15.26
N VAL A 148 14.62 -2.40 -14.85
CA VAL A 148 15.13 -1.11 -15.34
C VAL A 148 16.58 -0.93 -14.94
N VAL A 149 16.96 -1.26 -13.69
CA VAL A 149 18.34 -1.18 -13.23
C VAL A 149 19.25 -2.16 -13.98
N PHE A 150 18.83 -3.40 -14.21
CA PHE A 150 19.61 -4.36 -15.01
C PHE A 150 19.84 -3.86 -16.44
N ILE A 151 18.82 -3.29 -17.09
CA ILE A 151 19.00 -2.68 -18.41
C ILE A 151 20.01 -1.52 -18.34
N LEU A 152 19.85 -0.63 -17.36
CA LEU A 152 20.76 0.52 -17.18
C LEU A 152 22.19 0.04 -16.98
N VAL A 153 22.42 -0.88 -16.06
CA VAL A 153 23.75 -1.36 -15.71
C VAL A 153 24.37 -2.15 -16.87
N PHE A 154 23.70 -3.15 -17.40
CA PHE A 154 24.28 -4.05 -18.38
C PHE A 154 24.31 -3.48 -19.80
N SER A 155 23.33 -2.65 -20.20
CA SER A 155 23.24 -2.16 -21.58
C SER A 155 23.75 -0.72 -21.74
N VAL A 156 23.54 0.16 -20.76
CA VAL A 156 23.89 1.58 -20.87
C VAL A 156 25.27 1.86 -20.29
N ILE A 157 25.51 1.44 -19.01
CA ILE A 157 26.79 1.68 -18.33
C ILE A 157 27.83 0.68 -18.80
N GLY A 158 27.44 -0.58 -18.95
CA GLY A 158 28.32 -1.72 -19.23
C GLY A 158 28.96 -2.30 -17.97
N PHE A 159 29.47 -3.50 -18.08
CA PHE A 159 30.19 -4.20 -17.02
C PHE A 159 31.63 -4.51 -17.45
N GLN A 160 32.54 -4.49 -16.48
CA GLN A 160 33.93 -4.71 -16.71
C GLN A 160 34.26 -6.21 -16.68
N VAL A 161 34.90 -6.70 -17.73
CA VAL A 161 35.39 -8.07 -17.81
C VAL A 161 36.92 -8.02 -17.95
N ALA A 162 37.59 -8.67 -17.02
CA ALA A 162 39.05 -8.88 -17.13
C ALA A 162 39.34 -10.05 -18.05
N HIS A 163 40.20 -9.86 -19.04
CA HIS A 163 40.64 -10.95 -19.91
C HIS A 163 41.54 -11.91 -19.14
N PRO A 164 41.22 -13.22 -19.08
CA PRO A 164 41.95 -14.16 -18.20
C PRO A 164 43.43 -14.31 -18.54
N GLU A 165 43.85 -14.07 -19.79
CA GLU A 165 45.22 -14.25 -20.23
C GLU A 165 46.05 -12.95 -20.20
N THR A 166 45.43 -11.80 -20.44
CA THR A 166 46.12 -10.51 -20.54
C THR A 166 45.98 -9.62 -19.33
N GLY A 167 44.96 -9.86 -18.49
CA GLY A 167 44.59 -9.01 -17.37
C GLY A 167 43.97 -7.67 -17.81
N GLU A 168 43.79 -7.44 -19.10
CA GLU A 168 43.12 -6.23 -19.60
C GLU A 168 41.67 -6.20 -19.20
N VAL A 169 41.22 -5.04 -18.68
CA VAL A 169 39.83 -4.82 -18.29
C VAL A 169 39.11 -4.08 -19.44
N THR A 170 38.14 -4.76 -20.02
CA THR A 170 37.32 -4.20 -21.11
C THR A 170 35.90 -4.02 -20.63
N THR A 171 35.29 -2.87 -20.96
CA THR A 171 33.86 -2.65 -20.68
C THR A 171 33.03 -3.24 -21.82
N ILE A 172 32.15 -4.16 -21.46
CA ILE A 172 31.22 -4.82 -22.38
C ILE A 172 29.81 -4.29 -22.13
N HIS A 173 29.10 -3.97 -23.21
CA HIS A 173 27.70 -3.60 -23.16
C HIS A 173 26.85 -4.76 -23.69
N ALA A 174 25.97 -5.25 -22.85
CA ALA A 174 24.97 -6.25 -23.25
C ALA A 174 23.85 -5.58 -24.05
N SER A 175 23.25 -6.31 -24.99
CA SER A 175 22.01 -5.86 -25.59
C SER A 175 20.88 -5.79 -24.54
N VAL A 176 19.86 -4.95 -24.77
CA VAL A 176 18.68 -4.85 -23.90
C VAL A 176 18.06 -6.23 -23.66
N LEU A 177 18.00 -7.07 -24.70
CA LEU A 177 17.46 -8.42 -24.60
C LEU A 177 18.31 -9.32 -23.66
N GLN A 178 19.63 -9.22 -23.73
CA GLN A 178 20.53 -9.96 -22.84
C GLN A 178 20.42 -9.47 -21.39
N ALA A 179 20.28 -8.16 -21.19
CA ALA A 179 20.06 -7.58 -19.86
C ALA A 179 18.71 -8.05 -19.24
N LEU A 180 17.64 -8.10 -20.03
CA LEU A 180 16.35 -8.67 -19.64
C LEU A 180 16.47 -10.16 -19.30
N GLN A 181 17.18 -10.93 -20.14
CA GLN A 181 17.45 -12.34 -19.87
C GLN A 181 18.19 -12.57 -18.54
N ALA A 182 19.23 -11.77 -18.26
CA ALA A 182 19.93 -11.82 -16.99
C ALA A 182 19.00 -11.53 -15.79
N GLY A 183 18.15 -10.51 -15.91
CA GLY A 183 17.14 -10.19 -14.89
C GLY A 183 16.15 -11.33 -14.66
N PHE A 184 15.62 -11.95 -15.72
CA PHE A 184 14.71 -13.10 -15.59
C PHE A 184 15.40 -14.33 -15.01
N MET A 185 16.66 -14.59 -15.39
CA MET A 185 17.44 -15.66 -14.77
C MET A 185 17.63 -15.43 -13.27
N TYR A 186 17.93 -14.20 -12.87
CA TYR A 186 18.06 -13.85 -11.45
C TYR A 186 16.74 -14.02 -10.68
N ILE A 187 15.61 -13.57 -11.25
CA ILE A 187 14.27 -13.84 -10.69
C ILE A 187 14.04 -15.34 -10.51
N GLY A 188 14.38 -16.14 -11.52
CA GLY A 188 14.27 -17.61 -11.45
C GLY A 188 15.10 -18.22 -10.32
N MET A 189 16.34 -17.75 -10.12
CA MET A 189 17.19 -18.19 -9.02
C MET A 189 16.58 -17.86 -7.65
N VAL A 190 16.04 -16.65 -7.47
CA VAL A 190 15.40 -16.25 -6.21
C VAL A 190 14.14 -17.07 -5.95
N VAL A 191 13.30 -17.29 -6.96
CA VAL A 191 12.11 -18.17 -6.85
C VAL A 191 12.52 -19.58 -6.46
N GLN A 192 13.56 -20.12 -7.07
CA GLN A 192 14.09 -21.46 -6.75
C GLN A 192 14.61 -21.53 -5.31
N ALA A 193 15.34 -20.50 -4.85
CA ALA A 193 15.80 -20.40 -3.47
C ALA A 193 14.65 -20.38 -2.47
N VAL A 194 13.61 -19.55 -2.75
CA VAL A 194 12.42 -19.51 -1.90
C VAL A 194 11.67 -20.85 -1.90
N ALA A 195 11.51 -21.48 -3.06
CA ALA A 195 10.90 -22.83 -3.16
C ALA A 195 11.70 -23.87 -2.39
N GLY A 196 13.03 -23.76 -2.35
CA GLY A 196 13.93 -24.62 -1.58
C GLY A 196 13.65 -24.61 -0.07
N LEU A 197 13.13 -23.50 0.47
CA LEU A 197 12.75 -23.40 1.89
C LEU A 197 11.55 -24.31 2.24
N PHE A 198 10.68 -24.59 1.28
CA PHE A 198 9.50 -25.46 1.47
C PHE A 198 9.80 -26.94 1.19
N ASN A 199 10.99 -27.28 0.72
CA ASN A 199 11.41 -28.66 0.49
C ASN A 199 12.22 -29.16 1.69
N PRO A 200 11.72 -30.18 2.44
CA PRO A 200 12.43 -30.70 3.63
C PRO A 200 13.87 -31.17 3.37
N ALA A 201 14.17 -31.61 2.15
CA ALA A 201 15.50 -32.08 1.78
C ALA A 201 16.52 -30.93 1.58
N THR A 202 16.05 -29.74 1.22
CA THR A 202 16.93 -28.61 0.87
C THR A 202 16.77 -27.43 1.84
N ALA A 203 15.75 -27.42 2.69
CA ALA A 203 15.42 -26.30 3.57
C ALA A 203 16.61 -25.91 4.48
N ALA A 204 17.25 -26.88 5.12
CA ALA A 204 18.39 -26.62 6.01
C ALA A 204 19.58 -25.98 5.27
N GLN A 205 19.87 -26.46 4.06
CA GLN A 205 20.91 -25.90 3.22
C GLN A 205 20.56 -24.49 2.76
N THR A 206 19.32 -24.28 2.28
CA THR A 206 18.83 -22.97 1.83
C THR A 206 18.87 -21.93 2.96
N VAL A 207 18.50 -22.31 4.19
CA VAL A 207 18.62 -21.42 5.36
C VAL A 207 20.08 -21.11 5.67
N SER A 208 20.97 -22.12 5.61
CA SER A 208 22.41 -21.94 5.82
C SER A 208 23.02 -20.96 4.80
N ASP A 209 22.57 -21.03 3.56
CA ASP A 209 23.05 -20.19 2.46
C ASP A 209 22.41 -18.78 2.46
N SER A 210 21.37 -18.59 3.28
CA SER A 210 20.66 -17.30 3.38
C SER A 210 21.46 -16.28 4.17
N THR A 211 21.54 -15.07 3.65
CA THR A 211 22.20 -13.96 4.33
C THR A 211 21.24 -13.28 5.29
N SER A 212 21.65 -13.08 6.54
CA SER A 212 20.88 -12.35 7.53
C SER A 212 20.74 -10.86 7.17
N ILE A 213 19.79 -10.16 7.79
CA ILE A 213 19.61 -8.69 7.62
C ILE A 213 20.93 -7.96 7.95
N VAL A 214 21.65 -8.38 8.98
CA VAL A 214 22.97 -7.82 9.34
C VAL A 214 24.00 -8.11 8.23
N GLY A 215 23.98 -9.32 7.69
CA GLY A 215 24.85 -9.68 6.57
C GLY A 215 24.55 -8.87 5.31
N ILE A 216 23.27 -8.62 5.00
CA ILE A 216 22.86 -7.73 3.90
C ILE A 216 23.39 -6.31 4.13
N ALA A 217 23.32 -5.78 5.35
CA ALA A 217 23.84 -4.45 5.68
C ALA A 217 25.37 -4.37 5.51
N VAL A 218 26.11 -5.41 5.90
CA VAL A 218 27.55 -5.48 5.67
C VAL A 218 27.88 -5.55 4.19
N MET A 219 27.23 -6.46 3.46
CA MET A 219 27.43 -6.61 2.01
C MET A 219 27.10 -5.31 1.27
N SER A 220 26.05 -4.58 1.65
CA SER A 220 25.71 -3.30 1.01
C SER A 220 26.85 -2.31 1.07
N LYS A 221 27.55 -2.21 2.20
CA LYS A 221 28.72 -1.36 2.35
C LYS A 221 29.81 -1.73 1.33
N ASP A 222 30.10 -3.02 1.18
CA ASP A 222 31.14 -3.50 0.28
C ASP A 222 30.77 -3.22 -1.19
N PHE A 223 29.52 -3.44 -1.58
CA PHE A 223 29.02 -3.15 -2.93
C PHE A 223 29.10 -1.65 -3.25
N PHE A 224 28.68 -0.77 -2.33
CA PHE A 224 28.75 0.68 -2.54
C PHE A 224 30.20 1.21 -2.49
N GLN A 225 31.09 0.59 -1.73
CA GLN A 225 32.51 0.92 -1.74
C GLN A 225 33.19 0.47 -3.03
N ALA A 226 32.75 -0.63 -3.64
CA ALA A 226 33.25 -1.10 -4.94
C ALA A 226 32.88 -0.17 -6.10
N GLY A 227 31.78 0.61 -5.95
CA GLY A 227 31.38 1.64 -6.91
C GLY A 227 29.88 1.75 -7.09
N LEU A 228 29.47 2.80 -7.82
CA LEU A 228 28.05 3.09 -8.05
C LEU A 228 27.34 1.96 -8.82
N VAL A 229 28.01 1.36 -9.79
CA VAL A 229 27.44 0.28 -10.62
C VAL A 229 27.13 -0.94 -9.76
N GLN A 230 28.09 -1.38 -8.95
CA GLN A 230 27.93 -2.50 -8.02
C GLN A 230 26.84 -2.23 -6.98
N GLY A 231 26.76 -0.97 -6.48
CA GLY A 231 25.69 -0.54 -5.60
C GLY A 231 24.30 -0.64 -6.25
N LEU A 232 24.17 -0.24 -7.52
CA LEU A 232 22.92 -0.34 -8.29
C LEU A 232 22.52 -1.80 -8.54
N GLU A 233 23.47 -2.67 -8.91
CA GLU A 233 23.25 -4.12 -9.06
C GLU A 233 22.73 -4.72 -7.75
N PHE A 234 23.36 -4.40 -6.63
CA PHE A 234 22.94 -4.87 -5.32
C PHE A 234 21.53 -4.40 -4.99
N MET A 235 21.18 -3.14 -5.26
CA MET A 235 19.81 -2.63 -5.07
C MET A 235 18.79 -3.38 -5.92
N ALA A 236 19.11 -3.69 -7.18
CA ALA A 236 18.26 -4.48 -8.05
C ALA A 236 18.04 -5.90 -7.49
N MET A 237 19.10 -6.56 -7.03
CA MET A 237 19.06 -7.87 -6.41
C MET A 237 18.17 -7.90 -5.16
N ILE A 238 18.33 -6.92 -4.28
CA ILE A 238 17.48 -6.78 -3.08
C ILE A 238 16.02 -6.52 -3.48
N SER A 239 15.78 -5.68 -4.49
CA SER A 239 14.42 -5.37 -4.95
C SER A 239 13.70 -6.61 -5.49
N VAL A 240 14.39 -7.46 -6.25
CA VAL A 240 13.84 -8.76 -6.71
C VAL A 240 13.53 -9.66 -5.51
N SER A 241 14.48 -9.80 -4.59
CA SER A 241 14.32 -10.66 -3.42
C SER A 241 13.14 -10.23 -2.56
N LEU A 242 13.02 -8.93 -2.26
CA LEU A 242 11.87 -8.37 -1.53
C LEU A 242 10.55 -8.52 -2.31
N GLY A 243 10.58 -8.36 -3.63
CA GLY A 243 9.42 -8.57 -4.48
C GLY A 243 8.88 -9.99 -4.36
N ILE A 244 9.77 -10.99 -4.45
CA ILE A 244 9.38 -12.41 -4.41
C ILE A 244 9.03 -12.86 -2.99
N MET A 245 9.74 -12.39 -1.97
CA MET A 245 9.44 -12.71 -0.56
C MET A 245 8.09 -12.16 -0.09
N ASN A 246 7.54 -11.15 -0.77
CA ASN A 246 6.24 -10.56 -0.49
C ASN A 246 5.07 -11.22 -1.27
N LEU A 247 5.34 -12.27 -2.04
CA LEU A 247 4.33 -13.10 -2.69
C LEU A 247 3.68 -14.08 -1.71
#